data_d38529702c29a35a8e164008ae092fac
#
_entry.id   d38529702c29a35a8e164008ae092fac
#
_cell.length_a   1.000
_cell.length_b   1.000
_cell.length_c   1.000
_cell.angle_alpha   90.00
_cell.angle_beta   90.00
_cell.angle_gamma   90.00
#
_symmetry.space_group_name_H-M   'P 1'
#
loop_
_entity.id
_entity.type
_entity.pdbx_description
1 polymer ?
#
loop_
_entity_poly.entity_id
_entity_poly.type
_entity_poly.pdbx_seq_one_letter_code
_entity_poly.pdbx_strand_id
1 'polypeptide(L)'
;LLDHFKQVTAFEPRPILLQCFEKNVPLDRVTLYKLALGSETGKIRINLDQNDTGGTHINPEGNTDVDMDMLDNFDLGQVDYIKMDVEGYESEVLKGATALMAEQSPVIHLELKLASLKRWGNDKHSVRRWMSSHGYEQVLKIRSEFVFCKD
;
A
#
# COMPACT_ATOMS: atom_id res chain seq x y z
N LEU A 1 -9.54 10.67 6.05
CA LEU A 1 -9.18 10.97 4.65
C LEU A 1 -10.33 11.68 3.92
N LEU A 2 -11.57 11.19 3.99
CA LEU A 2 -12.72 11.77 3.28
C LEU A 2 -13.00 13.24 3.63
N ASP A 3 -12.54 13.74 4.75
CA ASP A 3 -12.65 15.17 5.10
C ASP A 3 -11.66 16.05 4.31
N HIS A 4 -10.62 15.47 3.74
CA HIS A 4 -9.54 16.17 3.05
C HIS A 4 -9.49 15.88 1.55
N PHE A 5 -10.02 14.73 1.11
CA PHE A 5 -9.99 14.29 -0.28
C PHE A 5 -11.40 14.16 -0.85
N LYS A 6 -11.57 14.55 -2.12
CA LYS A 6 -12.86 14.45 -2.83
C LYS A 6 -13.24 13.01 -3.11
N GLN A 7 -12.27 12.20 -3.49
CA GLN A 7 -12.38 10.79 -3.84
C GLN A 7 -11.27 10.01 -3.16
N VAL A 8 -11.55 8.80 -2.73
CA VAL A 8 -10.57 7.87 -2.18
C VAL A 8 -10.68 6.55 -2.94
N THR A 9 -9.55 6.00 -3.36
CA THR A 9 -9.46 4.62 -3.84
C THR A 9 -8.76 3.78 -2.78
N ALA A 10 -9.36 2.66 -2.41
CA ALA A 10 -8.85 1.74 -1.40
C ALA A 10 -8.62 0.35 -2.00
N PHE A 11 -7.55 -0.29 -1.56
CA PHE A 11 -7.19 -1.66 -1.90
C PHE A 11 -7.11 -2.48 -0.62
N GLU A 12 -7.90 -3.54 -0.53
CA GLU A 12 -7.94 -4.40 0.65
C GLU A 12 -8.19 -5.86 0.23
N PRO A 13 -7.23 -6.76 0.41
CA PRO A 13 -7.38 -8.16 0.01
C PRO A 13 -8.14 -9.02 1.03
N ARG A 14 -8.27 -8.60 2.30
CA ARG A 14 -8.79 -9.44 3.39
C ARG A 14 -10.32 -9.47 3.43
N PRO A 15 -10.98 -10.63 3.26
CA PRO A 15 -12.43 -10.71 3.18
C PRO A 15 -13.17 -10.15 4.41
N ILE A 16 -12.61 -10.36 5.61
CA ILE A 16 -13.24 -9.86 6.84
C ILE A 16 -13.20 -8.34 6.94
N LEU A 17 -12.10 -7.71 6.50
CA LEU A 17 -11.99 -6.26 6.51
C LEU A 17 -12.82 -5.61 5.41
N LEU A 18 -13.00 -6.26 4.26
CA LEU A 18 -13.91 -5.80 3.22
C LEU A 18 -15.34 -5.64 3.77
N GLN A 19 -15.83 -6.64 4.53
CA GLN A 19 -17.14 -6.55 5.17
C GLN A 19 -17.24 -5.42 6.20
N CYS A 20 -16.17 -5.20 6.97
CA CYS A 20 -16.12 -4.08 7.91
C CYS A 20 -16.09 -2.74 7.17
N PHE A 21 -15.31 -2.66 6.10
CA PHE A 21 -15.18 -1.46 5.28
C PHE A 21 -16.53 -1.07 4.67
N GLU A 22 -17.22 -1.99 4.01
CA GLU A 22 -18.51 -1.78 3.38
C GLU A 22 -19.60 -1.32 4.36
N LYS A 23 -19.51 -1.70 5.64
CA LYS A 23 -20.47 -1.30 6.70
C LYS A 23 -20.19 0.07 7.31
N ASN A 24 -18.92 0.53 7.27
CA ASN A 24 -18.47 1.70 8.03
C ASN A 24 -18.03 2.88 7.16
N VAL A 25 -17.84 2.65 5.85
CA VAL A 25 -17.34 3.69 4.94
C VAL A 25 -18.39 4.05 3.90
N PRO A 26 -18.68 5.34 3.69
CA PRO A 26 -19.61 5.79 2.65
C PRO A 26 -18.99 5.51 1.27
N LEU A 27 -19.61 4.59 0.50
CA LEU A 27 -19.09 4.12 -0.79
C LEU A 27 -19.39 5.06 -1.96
N ASP A 28 -20.13 6.13 -1.75
CA ASP A 28 -20.40 7.18 -2.77
C ASP A 28 -19.14 7.99 -3.12
N ARG A 29 -18.15 8.04 -2.23
CA ARG A 29 -16.87 8.74 -2.40
C ARG A 29 -15.65 7.82 -2.32
N VAL A 30 -15.86 6.51 -2.25
CA VAL A 30 -14.77 5.52 -2.11
C VAL A 30 -14.94 4.40 -3.14
N THR A 31 -13.93 4.23 -3.98
CA THR A 31 -13.80 3.06 -4.84
C THR A 31 -12.98 2.00 -4.10
N LEU A 32 -13.53 0.81 -3.91
CA LEU A 32 -12.88 -0.29 -3.19
C LEU A 32 -12.52 -1.42 -4.15
N TYR A 33 -11.22 -1.70 -4.28
CA TYR A 33 -10.69 -2.85 -4.99
C TYR A 33 -10.36 -3.97 -3.99
N LYS A 34 -10.87 -5.18 -4.25
CA LYS A 34 -10.78 -6.35 -3.37
C LYS A 34 -9.57 -7.22 -3.74
N LEU A 35 -8.39 -6.64 -3.72
CA LEU A 35 -7.14 -7.29 -4.08
C LEU A 35 -5.95 -6.66 -3.34
N ALA A 36 -4.81 -7.34 -3.36
CA ALA A 36 -3.53 -6.81 -2.89
C ALA A 36 -2.85 -5.99 -4.00
N LEU A 37 -2.01 -5.05 -3.62
CA LEU A 37 -1.09 -4.40 -4.55
C LEU A 37 0.31 -5.01 -4.44
N GLY A 38 1.01 -5.07 -5.57
CA GLY A 38 2.37 -5.60 -5.66
C GLY A 38 3.10 -5.15 -6.92
N SER A 39 4.19 -5.82 -7.25
CA SER A 39 5.06 -5.52 -8.41
C SER A 39 4.65 -6.25 -9.69
N GLU A 40 3.64 -7.12 -9.64
CA GLU A 40 3.16 -7.91 -10.76
C GLU A 40 1.68 -8.27 -10.62
N THR A 41 1.04 -8.65 -11.73
CA THR A 41 -0.33 -9.16 -11.73
C THR A 41 -0.34 -10.66 -11.49
N GLY A 42 -1.20 -11.14 -10.59
CA GLY A 42 -1.30 -12.57 -10.30
C GLY A 42 -2.06 -12.88 -9.03
N LYS A 43 -1.62 -13.92 -8.32
CA LYS A 43 -2.13 -14.31 -7.01
C LYS A 43 -1.01 -14.33 -6.00
N ILE A 44 -1.33 -13.91 -4.79
CA ILE A 44 -0.41 -13.96 -3.67
C ILE A 44 -1.08 -14.60 -2.46
N ARG A 45 -0.29 -15.26 -1.62
CA ARG A 45 -0.79 -15.85 -0.40
C ARG A 45 -0.65 -14.90 0.77
N ILE A 46 -1.68 -14.84 1.58
CA ILE A 46 -1.69 -14.11 2.84
C ILE A 46 -1.94 -15.08 4.00
N ASN A 47 -1.39 -14.75 5.16
CA ASN A 47 -1.73 -15.47 6.38
C ASN A 47 -2.90 -14.75 7.05
N LEU A 48 -4.08 -15.37 7.04
CA LEU A 48 -5.23 -14.87 7.79
C LEU A 48 -5.21 -15.52 9.17
N ASP A 49 -4.90 -14.74 10.19
CA ASP A 49 -5.16 -15.10 11.57
C ASP A 49 -6.55 -14.59 11.97
N GLN A 50 -7.45 -15.49 12.32
CA GLN A 50 -8.82 -15.12 12.72
C GLN A 50 -8.87 -14.35 14.05
N ASN A 51 -7.81 -14.43 14.84
CA ASN A 51 -7.70 -13.78 16.15
C ASN A 51 -6.87 -12.48 16.13
N ASP A 52 -6.08 -12.24 15.08
CA ASP A 52 -5.24 -11.05 14.93
C ASP A 52 -5.49 -10.39 13.58
N THR A 53 -6.44 -9.47 13.55
CA THR A 53 -6.75 -8.69 12.34
C THR A 53 -5.66 -7.68 11.97
N GLY A 54 -4.74 -7.35 12.89
CA GLY A 54 -3.62 -6.44 12.66
C GLY A 54 -2.35 -7.12 12.14
N GLY A 55 -2.20 -8.43 12.37
CA GLY A 55 -0.99 -9.19 12.00
C GLY A 55 -1.02 -9.84 10.62
N THR A 56 -2.10 -9.65 9.85
CA THR A 56 -2.21 -10.23 8.51
C THR A 56 -1.18 -9.62 7.58
N HIS A 57 -0.35 -10.45 7.00
CA HIS A 57 0.69 -10.06 6.06
C HIS A 57 0.79 -11.05 4.92
N ILE A 58 1.40 -10.63 3.83
CA ILE A 58 1.74 -11.49 2.71
C ILE A 58 2.74 -12.55 3.21
N ASN A 59 2.46 -13.82 2.91
CA ASN A 59 3.28 -14.96 3.30
C ASN A 59 3.17 -16.05 2.22
N PRO A 60 4.30 -16.47 1.58
CA PRO A 60 4.29 -17.54 0.58
C PRO A 60 3.68 -18.86 1.08
N GLU A 61 3.76 -19.11 2.39
CA GLU A 61 3.16 -20.27 3.05
C GLU A 61 1.79 -19.94 3.69
N GLY A 62 1.19 -18.81 3.33
CA GLY A 62 -0.09 -18.36 3.84
C GLY A 62 -1.23 -19.32 3.53
N ASN A 63 -2.32 -19.17 4.24
CA ASN A 63 -3.49 -20.07 4.17
C ASN A 63 -4.59 -19.58 3.21
N THR A 64 -4.41 -18.40 2.57
CA THR A 64 -5.43 -17.82 1.70
C THR A 64 -4.80 -17.18 0.47
N ASP A 65 -5.30 -17.57 -0.71
CA ASP A 65 -4.93 -16.93 -1.98
C ASP A 65 -5.80 -15.70 -2.19
N VAL A 66 -5.16 -14.58 -2.56
CA VAL A 66 -5.83 -13.33 -2.96
C VAL A 66 -5.29 -12.86 -4.29
N ASP A 67 -6.11 -12.15 -5.05
CA ASP A 67 -5.67 -11.52 -6.28
C ASP A 67 -4.71 -10.36 -5.96
N MET A 68 -3.72 -10.16 -6.82
CA MET A 68 -2.73 -9.09 -6.73
C MET A 68 -2.58 -8.40 -8.08
N ASP A 69 -2.39 -7.09 -8.05
CA ASP A 69 -2.12 -6.31 -9.27
C ASP A 69 -1.18 -5.13 -8.99
N MET A 70 -0.65 -4.54 -10.04
CA MET A 70 0.16 -3.33 -9.97
C MET A 70 -0.74 -2.10 -9.89
N LEU A 71 -0.35 -1.10 -9.11
CA LEU A 71 -1.08 0.18 -9.06
C LEU A 71 -1.13 0.87 -10.43
N ASP A 72 -0.08 0.70 -11.24
CA ASP A 72 0.04 1.25 -12.58
C ASP A 72 -1.00 0.69 -13.58
N ASN A 73 -1.70 -0.42 -13.25
CA ASN A 73 -2.73 -1.02 -14.10
C ASN A 73 -4.13 -0.39 -13.92
N PHE A 74 -4.28 0.55 -12.97
CA PHE A 74 -5.56 1.18 -12.67
C PHE A 74 -5.63 2.60 -13.21
N ASP A 75 -6.72 2.93 -13.90
CA ASP A 75 -7.06 4.32 -14.25
C ASP A 75 -7.67 5.00 -13.01
N LEU A 76 -6.83 5.66 -12.25
CA LEU A 76 -7.22 6.34 -10.99
C LEU A 76 -7.50 7.83 -11.18
N GLY A 77 -7.32 8.36 -12.40
CA GLY A 77 -7.32 9.80 -12.63
C GLY A 77 -6.16 10.49 -11.90
N GLN A 78 -6.36 11.73 -11.44
CA GLN A 78 -5.34 12.46 -10.69
C GLN A 78 -5.19 11.89 -9.27
N VAL A 79 -3.99 11.48 -8.91
CA VAL A 79 -3.62 10.98 -7.59
C VAL A 79 -2.71 11.98 -6.89
N ASP A 80 -3.19 12.60 -5.83
CA ASP A 80 -2.44 13.60 -5.07
C ASP A 80 -1.69 12.99 -3.88
N TYR A 81 -2.17 11.86 -3.36
CA TYR A 81 -1.66 11.27 -2.13
C TYR A 81 -1.85 9.75 -2.10
N ILE A 82 -0.81 9.03 -1.68
CA ILE A 82 -0.84 7.58 -1.48
C ILE A 82 -0.42 7.27 -0.04
N LYS A 83 -1.30 6.61 0.73
CA LYS A 83 -0.97 6.02 2.04
C LYS A 83 -0.79 4.52 1.87
N MET A 84 0.35 4.00 2.34
CA MET A 84 0.65 2.56 2.37
C MET A 84 0.92 2.11 3.80
N ASP A 85 0.24 1.05 4.19
CA ASP A 85 0.48 0.25 5.39
C ASP A 85 0.20 -1.22 4.99
N VAL A 86 1.19 -1.86 4.39
CA VAL A 86 1.08 -3.20 3.78
C VAL A 86 1.98 -4.23 4.47
N GLU A 87 2.30 -3.95 5.74
CA GLU A 87 2.98 -4.87 6.66
C GLU A 87 4.29 -5.44 6.11
N GLY A 88 5.10 -4.58 5.46
CA GLY A 88 6.45 -4.87 4.97
C GLY A 88 6.55 -5.07 3.46
N TYR A 89 5.43 -5.08 2.73
CA TYR A 89 5.41 -5.27 1.27
C TYR A 89 5.52 -3.95 0.48
N GLU A 90 5.83 -2.85 1.16
CA GLU A 90 5.88 -1.49 0.60
C GLU A 90 6.80 -1.40 -0.62
N SER A 91 7.97 -2.08 -0.60
CA SER A 91 8.90 -2.07 -1.73
C SER A 91 8.31 -2.67 -3.00
N GLU A 92 7.50 -3.72 -2.88
CA GLU A 92 6.87 -4.36 -4.02
C GLU A 92 5.71 -3.52 -4.56
N VAL A 93 4.92 -2.91 -3.67
CA VAL A 93 3.86 -1.97 -4.09
C VAL A 93 4.45 -0.76 -4.80
N LEU A 94 5.54 -0.18 -4.28
CA LEU A 94 6.23 0.95 -4.92
C LEU A 94 6.75 0.61 -6.33
N LYS A 95 7.28 -0.60 -6.55
CA LYS A 95 7.69 -1.07 -7.88
C LYS A 95 6.53 -1.13 -8.86
N GLY A 96 5.34 -1.55 -8.40
CA GLY A 96 4.12 -1.60 -9.19
C GLY A 96 3.40 -0.26 -9.35
N ALA A 97 3.96 0.82 -8.79
CA ALA A 97 3.44 2.19 -8.87
C ALA A 97 4.38 3.16 -9.59
N THR A 98 5.40 2.63 -10.26
CA THR A 98 6.53 3.43 -10.79
C THR A 98 6.08 4.43 -11.87
N ALA A 99 5.20 4.03 -12.78
CA ALA A 99 4.69 4.89 -13.84
C ALA A 99 3.82 6.02 -13.26
N LEU A 100 2.86 5.70 -12.39
CA LEU A 100 2.01 6.67 -11.71
C LEU A 100 2.87 7.68 -10.92
N MET A 101 3.85 7.21 -10.15
CA MET A 101 4.75 8.07 -9.38
C MET A 101 5.61 8.98 -10.25
N ALA A 102 6.03 8.49 -11.42
CA ALA A 102 6.81 9.31 -12.37
C ALA A 102 5.97 10.39 -13.05
N GLU A 103 4.73 10.06 -13.40
CA GLU A 103 3.82 10.95 -14.14
C GLU A 103 3.16 12.00 -13.26
N GLN A 104 2.73 11.62 -12.05
CA GLN A 104 1.86 12.45 -11.22
C GLN A 104 2.53 12.99 -9.95
N SER A 105 3.66 12.42 -9.54
CA SER A 105 4.42 12.86 -8.34
C SER A 105 3.57 13.01 -7.07
N PRO A 106 2.70 12.03 -6.69
CA PRO A 106 1.86 12.15 -5.50
C PRO A 106 2.71 12.22 -4.23
N VAL A 107 2.15 12.79 -3.17
CA VAL A 107 2.74 12.64 -1.83
C VAL A 107 2.64 11.18 -1.40
N ILE A 108 3.75 10.58 -0.97
CA ILE A 108 3.81 9.17 -0.54
C ILE A 108 3.98 9.09 0.97
N HIS A 109 3.04 8.43 1.63
CA HIS A 109 3.07 8.19 3.07
C HIS A 109 3.17 6.70 3.36
N LEU A 110 4.29 6.27 3.94
CA LEU A 110 4.61 4.87 4.22
C LEU A 110 4.65 4.60 5.72
N GLU A 111 4.09 3.50 6.17
CA GLU A 111 4.40 2.94 7.48
C GLU A 111 5.51 1.88 7.33
N LEU A 112 6.73 2.18 7.81
CA LEU A 112 7.89 1.31 7.70
C LEU A 112 8.25 0.66 9.04
N LYS A 113 7.65 -0.49 9.34
CA LYS A 113 7.94 -1.32 10.51
C LYS A 113 9.15 -2.24 10.22
N LEU A 114 10.24 -2.09 10.97
CA LEU A 114 11.48 -2.84 10.70
C LEU A 114 11.28 -4.37 10.73
N ALA A 115 10.46 -4.87 11.65
CA ALA A 115 10.18 -6.31 11.74
C ALA A 115 9.47 -6.83 10.48
N SER A 116 8.51 -6.06 9.96
CA SER A 116 7.77 -6.40 8.75
C SER A 116 8.65 -6.34 7.49
N LEU A 117 9.46 -5.28 7.34
CA LEU A 117 10.39 -5.11 6.22
C LEU A 117 11.43 -6.25 6.13
N LYS A 118 11.96 -6.72 7.26
CA LYS A 118 12.95 -7.79 7.30
C LYS A 118 12.45 -9.12 6.73
N ARG A 119 11.15 -9.41 6.78
CA ARG A 119 10.56 -10.62 6.18
C ARG A 119 10.82 -10.68 4.67
N TRP A 120 10.96 -9.52 4.03
CA TRP A 120 11.16 -9.36 2.59
C TRP A 120 12.59 -8.96 2.22
N GLY A 121 13.54 -9.12 3.14
CA GLY A 121 14.94 -8.73 2.93
C GLY A 121 15.16 -7.22 2.81
N ASN A 122 14.17 -6.42 3.21
CA ASN A 122 14.20 -4.97 3.17
C ASN A 122 14.51 -4.37 4.54
N ASP A 123 14.94 -3.12 4.53
CA ASP A 123 15.04 -2.26 5.69
C ASP A 123 14.58 -0.82 5.33
N LYS A 124 14.51 0.04 6.34
CA LYS A 124 14.11 1.44 6.12
C LYS A 124 15.07 2.22 5.22
N HIS A 125 16.34 1.81 5.17
CA HIS A 125 17.35 2.47 4.33
C HIS A 125 17.21 2.04 2.86
N SER A 126 16.88 0.78 2.60
CA SER A 126 16.64 0.30 1.23
C SER A 126 15.43 1.00 0.61
N VAL A 127 14.32 1.11 1.33
CA VAL A 127 13.13 1.84 0.88
C VAL A 127 13.44 3.32 0.64
N ARG A 128 14.12 3.98 1.58
CA ARG A 128 14.50 5.40 1.42
C ARG A 128 15.42 5.63 0.24
N ARG A 129 16.43 4.77 0.02
CA ARG A 129 17.31 4.87 -1.16
C ARG A 129 16.52 4.71 -2.46
N TRP A 130 15.57 3.76 -2.48
CA TRP A 130 14.70 3.56 -3.62
C TRP A 130 13.86 4.81 -3.90
N MET A 131 13.22 5.40 -2.90
CA MET A 131 12.46 6.65 -3.02
C MET A 131 13.34 7.78 -3.56
N SER A 132 14.54 7.97 -2.99
CA SER A 132 15.48 9.00 -3.47
C SER A 132 15.92 8.77 -4.92
N SER A 133 16.13 7.52 -5.35
CA SER A 133 16.48 7.23 -6.75
C SER A 133 15.37 7.53 -7.75
N HIS A 134 14.11 7.68 -7.27
CA HIS A 134 12.95 8.10 -8.06
C HIS A 134 12.59 9.58 -7.87
N GLY A 135 13.48 10.35 -7.26
CA GLY A 135 13.35 11.79 -7.10
C GLY A 135 12.52 12.23 -5.90
N TYR A 136 12.19 11.33 -4.98
CA TYR A 136 11.44 11.64 -3.77
C TYR A 136 12.35 11.97 -2.60
N GLU A 137 12.05 13.04 -1.90
CA GLU A 137 12.72 13.44 -0.66
C GLU A 137 11.84 13.14 0.57
N GLN A 138 12.47 12.67 1.64
CA GLN A 138 11.77 12.49 2.91
C GLN A 138 11.56 13.84 3.58
N VAL A 139 10.30 14.26 3.70
CA VAL A 139 9.91 15.55 4.31
C VAL A 139 9.46 15.41 5.76
N LEU A 140 8.97 14.24 6.16
CA LEU A 140 8.50 13.98 7.52
C LEU A 140 8.85 12.56 7.97
N LYS A 141 9.14 12.42 9.28
CA LYS A 141 9.26 11.13 9.97
C LYS A 141 8.72 11.24 11.38
N ILE A 142 7.73 10.40 11.71
CA ILE A 142 7.19 10.26 13.07
C ILE A 142 7.10 8.77 13.36
N ARG A 143 7.96 8.26 14.25
CA ARG A 143 8.04 6.83 14.62
C ARG A 143 8.30 5.92 13.40
N SER A 144 7.28 5.15 12.98
CA SER A 144 7.28 4.28 11.79
C SER A 144 6.71 4.94 10.55
N GLU A 145 6.12 6.12 10.67
CA GLU A 145 5.51 6.86 9.57
C GLU A 145 6.54 7.74 8.87
N PHE A 146 6.57 7.67 7.55
CA PHE A 146 7.48 8.44 6.70
C PHE A 146 6.67 9.08 5.57
N VAL A 147 6.90 10.37 5.33
CA VAL A 147 6.28 11.08 4.21
C VAL A 147 7.36 11.54 3.24
N PHE A 148 7.10 11.33 1.98
CA PHE A 148 7.97 11.68 0.88
C PHE A 148 7.24 12.55 -0.12
N CYS A 149 7.94 13.57 -0.66
CA CYS A 149 7.46 14.43 -1.73
C CYS A 149 8.48 14.47 -2.87
N LYS A 150 8.01 14.81 -4.04
CA LYS A 150 8.83 15.10 -5.22
C LYS A 150 8.43 16.47 -5.74
N ASP A 151 9.42 17.32 -6.02
CA ASP A 151 9.24 18.64 -6.63
C ASP A 151 8.92 18.54 -8.13
#